data_66eadc358ba8adaa5b031f31f3cb3dd9
#
_entry.id   66eadc358ba8adaa5b031f31f3cb3dd9
#
_cell.length_a   1.000
_cell.length_b   1.000
_cell.length_c   1.000
_cell.angle_alpha   90.00
_cell.angle_beta   90.00
_cell.angle_gamma   90.00
#
_symmetry.space_group_name_H-M   'P 1'
#
loop_
_entity.id
_entity.type
_entity.pdbx_description
1 polymer ?
#
loop_
_entity_poly.entity_id
_entity_poly.type
_entity_poly.pdbx_seq_one_letter_code
_entity_poly.pdbx_strand_id
1 'polypeptide(L)'
;RGVTSLAGVQPLHVAAWIEALGGELAAPSVKQQLAGVKHLFDWLVTGHVVPVNPAASVRGPAHSQRRGKTPVLAPDEARALLDRIDVTTHAGLRDRALIGLMVYSFARVGAALAMKVEDVFVQNRRLWVRLHEKGGKRHEMPCHHNLEHYLAEYLDGCALRDDRKGPLFRTIGRKTKRLSDT
;
A
#
# COMPACT_ATOMS: atom_id res chain seq x y z
N ARG A 1 -0.06 -30.99 22.01
CA ARG A 1 -0.77 -32.18 21.52
C ARG A 1 0.20 -33.29 21.07
N GLY A 2 1.18 -33.63 21.91
CA GLY A 2 2.07 -34.78 21.73
C GLY A 2 3.30 -34.61 20.81
N VAL A 3 3.39 -33.57 20.04
CA VAL A 3 4.60 -33.30 19.23
C VAL A 3 5.54 -32.40 20.02
N THR A 4 6.72 -32.92 20.35
CA THR A 4 7.72 -32.24 21.19
C THR A 4 8.96 -31.80 20.41
N SER A 5 9.07 -32.16 19.12
CA SER A 5 10.19 -31.78 18.27
C SER A 5 9.72 -31.41 16.85
N LEU A 6 10.47 -30.55 16.16
CA LEU A 6 10.18 -30.17 14.78
C LEU A 6 10.24 -31.37 13.82
N ALA A 7 11.16 -32.31 14.07
CA ALA A 7 11.27 -33.53 13.25
C ALA A 7 10.07 -34.49 13.43
N GLY A 8 9.33 -34.37 14.53
CA GLY A 8 8.12 -35.18 14.79
C GLY A 8 6.85 -34.60 14.13
N VAL A 9 6.93 -33.42 13.50
CA VAL A 9 5.77 -32.84 12.82
C VAL A 9 5.50 -33.60 11.52
N GLN A 10 4.28 -34.12 11.40
CA GLN A 10 3.80 -34.85 10.21
C GLN A 10 2.76 -34.04 9.42
N PRO A 11 2.52 -34.37 8.15
CA PRO A 11 1.49 -33.71 7.35
C PRO A 11 0.10 -33.67 8.00
N LEU A 12 -0.27 -34.73 8.73
CA LEU A 12 -1.53 -34.81 9.44
C LEU A 12 -1.66 -33.76 10.55
N HIS A 13 -0.57 -33.46 11.25
CA HIS A 13 -0.58 -32.41 12.28
C HIS A 13 -0.84 -31.03 11.68
N VAL A 14 -0.21 -30.76 10.52
CA VAL A 14 -0.43 -29.49 9.79
C VAL A 14 -1.84 -29.43 9.22
N ALA A 15 -2.35 -30.52 8.67
CA ALA A 15 -3.71 -30.59 8.13
C ALA A 15 -4.77 -30.34 9.22
N ALA A 16 -4.66 -31.02 10.38
CA ALA A 16 -5.58 -30.84 11.50
C ALA A 16 -5.52 -29.41 12.08
N TRP A 17 -4.34 -28.79 12.08
CA TRP A 17 -4.20 -27.39 12.49
C TRP A 17 -4.90 -26.44 11.49
N ILE A 18 -4.75 -26.67 10.18
CA ILE A 18 -5.40 -25.86 9.15
C ILE A 18 -6.92 -26.03 9.20
N GLU A 19 -7.42 -27.23 9.48
CA GLU A 19 -8.85 -27.48 9.68
C GLU A 19 -9.39 -26.71 10.89
N ALA A 20 -8.70 -26.76 12.02
CA ALA A 20 -9.07 -26.00 13.22
C ALA A 20 -9.11 -24.48 12.95
N LEU A 21 -8.10 -23.94 12.25
CA LEU A 21 -8.08 -22.54 11.86
C LEU A 21 -9.24 -22.16 10.91
N GLY A 22 -9.70 -23.10 10.10
CA GLY A 22 -10.84 -22.89 9.20
C GLY A 22 -12.16 -22.61 9.93
N GLY A 23 -12.29 -23.03 11.18
CA GLY A 23 -13.42 -22.70 12.05
C GLY A 23 -13.34 -21.30 12.67
N GLU A 24 -12.16 -20.70 12.73
CA GLU A 24 -11.92 -19.42 13.42
C GLU A 24 -11.61 -18.26 12.45
N LEU A 25 -10.97 -18.55 11.33
CA LEU A 25 -10.44 -17.56 10.42
C LEU A 25 -11.04 -17.66 9.02
N ALA A 26 -11.10 -16.51 8.32
CA ALA A 26 -11.48 -16.50 6.91
C ALA A 26 -10.45 -17.24 6.03
N ALA A 27 -10.92 -17.87 4.95
CA ALA A 27 -10.10 -18.68 4.04
C ALA A 27 -8.79 -18.03 3.57
N PRO A 28 -8.73 -16.72 3.22
CA PRO A 28 -7.47 -16.06 2.87
C PRO A 28 -6.45 -16.05 4.02
N SER A 29 -6.91 -15.83 5.25
CA SER A 29 -6.05 -15.81 6.45
C SER A 29 -5.49 -17.21 6.74
N VAL A 30 -6.32 -18.25 6.63
CA VAL A 30 -5.87 -19.65 6.75
C VAL A 30 -4.79 -19.97 5.71
N LYS A 31 -4.99 -19.55 4.45
CA LYS A 31 -3.98 -19.75 3.40
C LYS A 31 -2.68 -19.03 3.68
N GLN A 32 -2.75 -17.81 4.25
CA GLN A 32 -1.56 -17.05 4.63
C GLN A 32 -0.79 -17.76 5.77
N GLN A 33 -1.48 -18.27 6.77
CA GLN A 33 -0.88 -19.04 7.86
C GLN A 33 -0.20 -20.31 7.33
N LEU A 34 -0.87 -21.07 6.46
CA LEU A 34 -0.27 -22.23 5.81
C LEU A 34 0.97 -21.89 4.99
N ALA A 35 0.95 -20.77 4.24
CA ALA A 35 2.10 -20.31 3.51
C ALA A 35 3.30 -20.00 4.42
N GLY A 36 3.05 -19.38 5.57
CA GLY A 36 4.09 -19.12 6.58
C GLY A 36 4.72 -20.42 7.11
N VAL A 37 3.88 -21.41 7.43
CA VAL A 37 4.37 -22.73 7.90
C VAL A 37 5.16 -23.45 6.81
N LYS A 38 4.68 -23.45 5.57
CA LYS A 38 5.43 -24.02 4.43
C LYS A 38 6.80 -23.38 4.31
N HIS A 39 6.87 -22.06 4.34
CA HIS A 39 8.11 -21.31 4.22
C HIS A 39 9.10 -21.62 5.35
N LEU A 40 8.59 -21.70 6.59
CA LEU A 40 9.41 -22.09 7.73
C LEU A 40 10.04 -23.48 7.54
N PHE A 41 9.24 -24.48 7.15
CA PHE A 41 9.75 -25.83 6.95
C PHE A 41 10.64 -25.95 5.71
N ASP A 42 10.42 -25.20 4.65
CA ASP A 42 11.36 -25.11 3.51
C ASP A 42 12.73 -24.59 3.97
N TRP A 43 12.74 -23.55 4.81
CA TRP A 43 13.97 -23.03 5.40
C TRP A 43 14.67 -24.06 6.31
N LEU A 44 13.92 -24.80 7.15
CA LEU A 44 14.47 -25.84 8.00
C LEU A 44 15.02 -27.03 7.20
N VAL A 45 14.41 -27.38 6.07
CA VAL A 45 14.95 -28.40 5.14
C VAL A 45 16.23 -27.93 4.50
N THR A 46 16.27 -26.66 4.05
CA THR A 46 17.48 -26.06 3.48
C THR A 46 18.64 -26.02 4.48
N GLY A 47 18.33 -25.78 5.77
CA GLY A 47 19.30 -25.81 6.86
C GLY A 47 19.62 -27.21 7.40
N HIS A 48 19.12 -28.28 6.79
CA HIS A 48 19.29 -29.68 7.21
C HIS A 48 18.80 -29.98 8.66
N VAL A 49 17.87 -29.15 9.18
CA VAL A 49 17.29 -29.37 10.53
C VAL A 49 16.21 -30.45 10.49
N VAL A 50 15.46 -30.52 9.39
CA VAL A 50 14.46 -31.55 9.12
C VAL A 50 14.66 -32.13 7.72
N PRO A 51 14.37 -33.43 7.51
CA PRO A 51 14.63 -34.06 6.20
C PRO A 51 13.60 -33.69 5.12
N VAL A 52 12.37 -33.35 5.52
CA VAL A 52 11.27 -33.04 4.59
C VAL A 52 10.37 -31.95 5.16
N ASN A 53 9.68 -31.25 4.28
CA ASN A 53 8.66 -30.26 4.68
C ASN A 53 7.30 -30.94 4.89
N PRO A 54 6.81 -31.10 6.13
CA PRO A 54 5.52 -31.77 6.40
C PRO A 54 4.31 -30.96 5.91
N ALA A 55 4.48 -29.69 5.62
CA ALA A 55 3.41 -28.84 5.11
C ALA A 55 3.31 -28.84 3.57
N ALA A 56 4.28 -29.42 2.86
CA ALA A 56 4.37 -29.31 1.40
C ALA A 56 3.10 -29.84 0.69
N SER A 57 2.60 -31.01 1.12
CA SER A 57 1.43 -31.67 0.55
C SER A 57 0.09 -31.12 1.05
N VAL A 58 0.09 -30.34 2.16
CA VAL A 58 -1.13 -29.85 2.76
C VAL A 58 -1.74 -28.73 1.92
N ARG A 59 -3.03 -28.84 1.65
CA ARG A 59 -3.79 -27.83 0.90
C ARG A 59 -4.62 -26.97 1.85
N GLY A 60 -4.60 -25.66 1.63
CA GLY A 60 -5.50 -24.74 2.33
C GLY A 60 -6.90 -24.72 1.70
N PRO A 61 -7.84 -24.02 2.35
CA PRO A 61 -9.22 -23.91 1.86
C PRO A 61 -9.24 -23.28 0.44
N ALA A 62 -10.20 -23.73 -0.36
CA ALA A 62 -10.44 -23.11 -1.67
C ALA A 62 -10.91 -21.67 -1.47
N HIS A 63 -10.26 -20.73 -2.13
CA HIS A 63 -10.66 -19.33 -2.11
C HIS A 63 -10.36 -18.70 -3.47
N SER A 64 -11.39 -18.21 -4.11
CA SER A 64 -11.31 -17.42 -5.33
C SER A 64 -12.28 -16.25 -5.23
N GLN A 65 -11.76 -15.05 -5.40
CA GLN A 65 -12.57 -13.84 -5.44
C GLN A 65 -12.35 -13.14 -6.77
N ARG A 66 -13.33 -13.25 -7.66
CA ARG A 66 -13.27 -12.67 -9.02
C ARG A 66 -13.50 -11.16 -9.02
N ARG A 67 -14.23 -10.63 -8.05
CA ARG A 67 -14.48 -9.18 -7.89
C ARG A 67 -14.08 -8.75 -6.48
N GLY A 68 -13.47 -7.56 -6.36
CA GLY A 68 -13.23 -6.92 -5.08
C GLY A 68 -14.55 -6.67 -4.35
N LYS A 69 -14.51 -6.71 -3.02
CA LYS A 69 -15.67 -6.36 -2.17
C LYS A 69 -15.83 -4.85 -1.98
N THR A 70 -14.76 -4.09 -2.23
CA THR A 70 -14.74 -2.63 -2.06
C THR A 70 -15.60 -2.00 -3.15
N PRO A 71 -16.58 -1.16 -2.79
CA PRO A 71 -17.33 -0.37 -3.77
C PRO A 71 -16.37 0.48 -4.61
N VAL A 72 -16.66 0.59 -5.89
CA VAL A 72 -15.93 1.48 -6.80
C VAL A 72 -16.79 2.69 -7.05
N LEU A 73 -16.27 3.89 -6.81
CA LEU A 73 -16.96 5.14 -7.10
C LEU A 73 -17.17 5.29 -8.61
N ALA A 74 -18.33 5.74 -9.01
CA ALA A 74 -18.56 6.19 -10.36
C ALA A 74 -17.72 7.46 -10.67
N PRO A 75 -17.42 7.76 -11.95
CA PRO A 75 -16.57 8.91 -12.29
C PRO A 75 -17.11 10.26 -11.78
N ASP A 76 -18.43 10.43 -11.76
CA ASP A 76 -19.11 11.61 -11.22
C ASP A 76 -19.04 11.69 -9.70
N GLU A 77 -19.18 10.57 -9.00
CA GLU A 77 -19.00 10.48 -7.54
C GLU A 77 -17.56 10.81 -7.14
N ALA A 78 -16.57 10.27 -7.86
CA ALA A 78 -15.16 10.55 -7.63
C ALA A 78 -14.83 12.04 -7.85
N ARG A 79 -15.41 12.65 -8.87
CA ARG A 79 -15.27 14.09 -9.13
C ARG A 79 -15.94 14.92 -8.02
N ALA A 80 -17.17 14.59 -7.67
CA ALA A 80 -17.89 15.29 -6.61
C ALA A 80 -17.18 15.21 -5.26
N LEU A 81 -16.48 14.10 -4.98
CA LEU A 81 -15.67 13.95 -3.78
C LEU A 81 -14.52 14.96 -3.77
N LEU A 82 -13.76 15.07 -4.88
CA LEU A 82 -12.64 16.02 -4.98
C LEU A 82 -13.11 17.49 -4.93
N ASP A 83 -14.26 17.79 -5.56
CA ASP A 83 -14.81 19.14 -5.63
C ASP A 83 -15.34 19.63 -4.26
N ARG A 84 -15.71 18.69 -3.35
CA ARG A 84 -16.19 19.03 -2.00
C ARG A 84 -15.09 19.29 -0.99
N ILE A 85 -13.82 19.04 -1.32
CA ILE A 85 -12.71 19.33 -0.43
C ILE A 85 -12.55 20.85 -0.30
N ASP A 86 -12.57 21.35 0.94
CA ASP A 86 -12.38 22.78 1.23
C ASP A 86 -10.94 23.21 1.00
N VAL A 87 -10.66 23.76 -0.16
CA VAL A 87 -9.33 24.21 -0.60
C VAL A 87 -8.93 25.59 -0.09
N THR A 88 -9.74 26.21 0.73
CA THR A 88 -9.35 27.46 1.43
C THR A 88 -8.36 27.17 2.57
N THR A 89 -8.19 25.90 2.93
CA THR A 89 -7.29 25.45 3.99
C THR A 89 -6.08 24.70 3.42
N HIS A 90 -4.93 24.78 4.09
CA HIS A 90 -3.74 24.00 3.73
C HIS A 90 -4.03 22.48 3.76
N ALA A 91 -4.90 22.05 4.69
CA ALA A 91 -5.35 20.66 4.77
C ALA A 91 -6.07 20.22 3.50
N GLY A 92 -7.04 21.01 3.07
CA GLY A 92 -7.81 20.69 1.88
C GLY A 92 -6.98 20.73 0.60
N LEU A 93 -6.10 21.72 0.43
CA LEU A 93 -5.15 21.75 -0.68
C LEU A 93 -4.31 20.48 -0.74
N ARG A 94 -3.72 20.08 0.40
CA ARG A 94 -2.94 18.84 0.52
C ARG A 94 -3.76 17.60 0.18
N ASP A 95 -4.93 17.47 0.78
CA ASP A 95 -5.77 16.28 0.68
C ASP A 95 -6.28 16.11 -0.76
N ARG A 96 -6.70 17.21 -1.42
CA ARG A 96 -7.10 17.17 -2.82
C ARG A 96 -5.94 16.78 -3.74
N ALA A 97 -4.75 17.33 -3.54
CA ALA A 97 -3.56 16.98 -4.31
C ALA A 97 -3.15 15.52 -4.10
N LEU A 98 -3.19 15.01 -2.86
CA LEU A 98 -2.85 13.63 -2.52
C LEU A 98 -3.85 12.63 -3.13
N ILE A 99 -5.14 12.87 -2.94
CA ILE A 99 -6.18 12.01 -3.51
C ILE A 99 -6.12 12.07 -5.04
N GLY A 100 -5.97 13.25 -5.62
CA GLY A 100 -5.80 13.42 -7.06
C GLY A 100 -4.58 12.66 -7.58
N LEU A 101 -3.43 12.74 -6.90
CA LEU A 101 -2.25 11.96 -7.26
C LEU A 101 -2.56 10.47 -7.30
N MET A 102 -3.18 9.93 -6.25
CA MET A 102 -3.52 8.50 -6.18
C MET A 102 -4.51 8.08 -7.26
N VAL A 103 -5.50 8.90 -7.57
CA VAL A 103 -6.51 8.63 -8.61
C VAL A 103 -5.91 8.65 -10.00
N TYR A 104 -5.12 9.66 -10.34
CA TYR A 104 -4.59 9.85 -11.70
C TYR A 104 -3.30 9.08 -11.99
N SER A 105 -2.56 8.66 -10.95
CA SER A 105 -1.32 7.90 -11.13
C SER A 105 -1.42 6.43 -10.69
N PHE A 106 -2.53 6.03 -10.07
CA PHE A 106 -2.70 4.72 -9.43
C PHE A 106 -1.60 4.41 -8.39
N ALA A 107 -0.99 5.46 -7.83
CA ALA A 107 0.06 5.33 -6.84
C ALA A 107 -0.43 4.62 -5.58
N ARG A 108 0.39 3.73 -5.04
CA ARG A 108 0.16 3.22 -3.69
C ARG A 108 0.36 4.34 -2.67
N VAL A 109 -0.48 4.37 -1.64
CA VAL A 109 -0.41 5.40 -0.60
C VAL A 109 1.00 5.58 -0.03
N GLY A 110 1.75 4.49 0.21
CA GLY A 110 3.12 4.57 0.69
C GLY A 110 4.09 5.22 -0.30
N ALA A 111 3.91 5.00 -1.61
CA ALA A 111 4.72 5.64 -2.65
C ALA A 111 4.39 7.13 -2.77
N ALA A 112 3.11 7.50 -2.69
CA ALA A 112 2.66 8.89 -2.71
C ALA A 112 3.20 9.67 -1.48
N LEU A 113 3.08 9.10 -0.28
CA LEU A 113 3.56 9.74 0.96
C LEU A 113 5.09 9.83 1.07
N ALA A 114 5.83 8.97 0.36
CA ALA A 114 7.29 9.02 0.32
C ALA A 114 7.85 10.04 -0.68
N MET A 115 7.00 10.71 -1.46
CA MET A 115 7.42 11.72 -2.43
C MET A 115 7.98 12.96 -1.76
N LYS A 116 8.97 13.55 -2.40
CA LYS A 116 9.53 14.86 -2.08
C LYS A 116 9.01 15.91 -3.05
N VAL A 117 9.15 17.17 -2.71
CA VAL A 117 8.79 18.28 -3.60
C VAL A 117 9.54 18.20 -4.94
N GLU A 118 10.81 17.76 -4.93
CA GLU A 118 11.61 17.57 -6.17
C GLU A 118 11.12 16.43 -7.09
N ASP A 119 10.23 15.57 -6.59
CA ASP A 119 9.60 14.53 -7.40
C ASP A 119 8.43 15.04 -8.25
N VAL A 120 8.06 16.31 -8.07
CA VAL A 120 7.15 17.05 -8.93
C VAL A 120 8.00 18.03 -9.76
N PHE A 121 8.10 17.81 -11.07
CA PHE A 121 9.00 18.55 -11.92
C PHE A 121 8.40 18.81 -13.32
N VAL A 122 8.92 19.83 -14.00
CA VAL A 122 8.50 20.18 -15.36
C VAL A 122 9.44 19.53 -16.37
N GLN A 123 8.88 18.80 -17.33
CA GLN A 123 9.60 18.26 -18.48
C GLN A 123 8.76 18.47 -19.74
N ASN A 124 9.36 18.97 -20.80
CA ASN A 124 8.68 19.24 -22.07
C ASN A 124 7.39 20.08 -21.93
N ARG A 125 7.44 21.12 -21.10
CA ARG A 125 6.31 22.02 -20.78
C ARG A 125 5.11 21.35 -20.10
N ARG A 126 5.27 20.15 -19.54
CA ARG A 126 4.25 19.43 -18.76
C ARG A 126 4.77 19.13 -17.37
N LEU A 127 3.88 19.09 -16.42
CA LEU A 127 4.21 18.62 -15.08
C LEU A 127 4.30 17.11 -15.07
N TRP A 128 5.34 16.60 -14.43
CA TRP A 128 5.60 15.17 -14.22
C TRP A 128 5.70 14.87 -12.74
N VAL A 129 5.40 13.64 -12.39
CA VAL A 129 5.60 13.09 -11.05
C VAL A 129 6.49 11.86 -11.13
N ARG A 130 7.34 11.71 -10.10
CA ARG A 130 8.21 10.56 -9.91
C ARG A 130 7.79 9.81 -8.65
N LEU A 131 7.44 8.55 -8.80
CA LEU A 131 7.04 7.67 -7.72
C LEU A 131 8.17 6.68 -7.41
N HIS A 132 8.40 6.46 -6.13
CA HIS A 132 9.35 5.47 -5.63
C HIS A 132 8.58 4.25 -5.14
N GLU A 133 8.54 3.21 -5.98
CA GLU A 133 7.76 2.01 -5.73
C GLU A 133 8.55 0.96 -4.92
N LYS A 134 7.82 -0.04 -4.41
CA LYS A 134 8.42 -1.17 -3.67
C LYS A 134 9.51 -1.86 -4.51
N GLY A 135 10.65 -2.17 -3.86
CA GLY A 135 11.80 -2.82 -4.53
C GLY A 135 12.70 -1.83 -5.29
N GLY A 136 12.65 -0.54 -4.97
CA GLY A 136 13.53 0.48 -5.57
C GLY A 136 13.16 0.88 -6.99
N LYS A 137 12.02 0.44 -7.51
CA LYS A 137 11.54 0.83 -8.83
C LYS A 137 11.12 2.29 -8.83
N ARG A 138 11.60 3.05 -9.81
CA ARG A 138 11.17 4.42 -10.08
C ARG A 138 10.21 4.43 -11.26
N HIS A 139 9.12 5.17 -11.10
CA HIS A 139 8.13 5.37 -12.14
C HIS A 139 7.88 6.86 -12.33
N GLU A 140 8.12 7.35 -13.55
CA GLU A 140 7.88 8.75 -13.92
C GLU A 140 6.74 8.81 -14.93
N MET A 141 5.85 9.75 -14.74
CA MET A 141 4.69 9.90 -15.62
C MET A 141 4.25 11.36 -15.73
N PRO A 142 3.72 11.77 -16.89
CA PRO A 142 3.14 13.10 -17.03
C PRO A 142 1.85 13.20 -16.22
N CYS A 143 1.62 14.35 -15.61
CA CYS A 143 0.38 14.62 -14.90
C CYS A 143 -0.79 14.76 -15.85
N HIS A 144 -1.95 14.26 -15.45
CA HIS A 144 -3.22 14.68 -16.01
C HIS A 144 -3.47 16.16 -15.67
N HIS A 145 -4.14 16.92 -16.52
CA HIS A 145 -4.32 18.37 -16.32
C HIS A 145 -4.95 18.73 -14.95
N ASN A 146 -5.90 17.94 -14.47
CA ASN A 146 -6.47 18.18 -13.15
C ASN A 146 -5.46 17.95 -12.03
N LEU A 147 -4.62 16.90 -12.13
CA LEU A 147 -3.57 16.63 -11.16
C LEU A 147 -2.52 17.74 -11.17
N GLU A 148 -2.13 18.21 -12.34
CA GLU A 148 -1.24 19.36 -12.50
C GLU A 148 -1.78 20.58 -11.77
N HIS A 149 -3.06 20.89 -11.97
CA HIS A 149 -3.74 21.99 -11.29
C HIS A 149 -3.73 21.81 -9.76
N TYR A 150 -4.12 20.65 -9.25
CA TYR A 150 -4.17 20.37 -7.81
C TYR A 150 -2.79 20.43 -7.14
N LEU A 151 -1.76 19.91 -7.80
CA LEU A 151 -0.40 19.97 -7.30
C LEU A 151 0.15 21.41 -7.32
N ALA A 152 -0.14 22.17 -8.36
CA ALA A 152 0.29 23.57 -8.45
C ALA A 152 -0.34 24.41 -7.33
N GLU A 153 -1.65 24.32 -7.14
CA GLU A 153 -2.35 25.04 -6.07
C GLU A 153 -1.85 24.64 -4.67
N TYR A 154 -1.56 23.35 -4.44
CA TYR A 154 -1.01 22.90 -3.17
C TYR A 154 0.40 23.45 -2.93
N LEU A 155 1.29 23.33 -3.93
CA LEU A 155 2.67 23.78 -3.82
C LEU A 155 2.76 25.30 -3.62
N ASP A 156 1.91 26.06 -4.31
CA ASP A 156 1.88 27.53 -4.22
C ASP A 156 1.18 27.99 -2.95
N GLY A 157 -0.02 27.46 -2.66
CA GLY A 157 -0.82 27.84 -1.52
C GLY A 157 -0.17 27.48 -0.17
N CYS A 158 0.73 26.51 -0.16
CA CYS A 158 1.48 26.10 1.01
C CYS A 158 2.95 26.53 1.00
N ALA A 159 3.40 27.32 0.02
CA ALA A 159 4.77 27.82 -0.13
C ALA A 159 5.85 26.72 -0.07
N LEU A 160 5.60 25.58 -0.75
CA LEU A 160 6.48 24.42 -0.66
C LEU A 160 7.55 24.35 -1.75
N ARG A 161 7.47 25.19 -2.80
CA ARG A 161 8.33 25.06 -4.01
C ARG A 161 9.82 25.17 -3.71
N ASP A 162 10.21 25.95 -2.69
CA ASP A 162 11.60 26.22 -2.36
C ASP A 162 12.23 25.07 -1.53
N ASP A 163 11.42 24.30 -0.82
CA ASP A 163 11.90 23.15 -0.04
C ASP A 163 11.89 21.86 -0.86
N ARG A 164 12.72 21.83 -1.89
CA ARG A 164 12.77 20.75 -2.88
C ARG A 164 13.01 19.36 -2.30
N LYS A 165 13.78 19.26 -1.21
CA LYS A 165 14.13 17.98 -0.56
C LYS A 165 13.19 17.59 0.57
N GLY A 166 12.32 18.47 0.97
CA GLY A 166 11.29 18.22 1.97
C GLY A 166 10.20 17.29 1.44
N PRO A 167 9.42 16.68 2.35
CA PRO A 167 8.30 15.81 1.96
C PRO A 167 7.26 16.62 1.18
N LEU A 168 6.72 16.01 0.11
CA LEU A 168 5.66 16.63 -0.68
C LEU A 168 4.37 16.78 0.16
N PHE A 169 3.94 15.69 0.81
CA PHE A 169 2.72 15.70 1.62
C PHE A 169 3.07 15.73 3.11
N ARG A 170 2.89 16.89 3.71
CA ARG A 170 3.27 17.18 5.10
C ARG A 170 2.11 16.96 6.05
N THR A 171 2.43 16.59 7.28
CA THR A 171 1.44 16.53 8.35
C THR A 171 0.96 17.94 8.73
N ILE A 172 -0.23 18.02 9.33
CA ILE A 172 -0.81 19.29 9.77
C ILE A 172 -0.98 19.26 11.28
N GLY A 173 -0.41 20.23 11.95
CA GLY A 173 -0.54 20.36 13.38
C GLY A 173 -2.02 20.53 13.79
N ARG A 174 -2.51 19.63 14.65
CA ARG A 174 -3.93 19.61 15.06
C ARG A 174 -4.37 20.95 15.70
N LYS A 175 -3.48 21.57 16.49
CA LYS A 175 -3.75 22.84 17.18
C LYS A 175 -3.41 24.05 16.30
N THR A 176 -2.28 24.02 15.60
CA THR A 176 -1.75 25.16 14.85
C THR A 176 -2.42 25.31 13.47
N LYS A 177 -3.01 24.21 12.93
CA LYS A 177 -3.55 24.15 11.57
C LYS A 177 -2.51 24.46 10.49
N ARG A 178 -1.21 24.44 10.84
CA ARG A 178 -0.09 24.69 9.94
C ARG A 178 0.56 23.36 9.52
N LEU A 179 1.15 23.36 8.34
CA LEU A 179 1.98 22.26 7.88
C LEU A 179 3.21 22.12 8.78
N SER A 180 3.64 20.87 8.99
CA SER A 180 4.91 20.58 9.63
C SER A 180 6.06 20.80 8.64
N ASP A 181 7.26 21.02 9.17
CA ASP A 181 8.47 21.08 8.34
C ASP A 181 9.00 19.69 7.99
N THR A 182 8.37 18.64 8.55
CA THR A 182 8.76 17.22 8.37
C THR A 182 7.56 16.35 8.02
#